data_ea37c3164a17899f483301fe94e6dbb0
#
_entry.id   ea37c3164a17899f483301fe94e6dbb0
#
_cell.length_a   1.000
_cell.length_b   1.000
_cell.length_c   1.000
_cell.angle_alpha   90.00
_cell.angle_beta   90.00
_cell.angle_gamma   90.00
#
_symmetry.space_group_name_H-M   'P 1'
#
loop_
_entity.id
_entity.type
_entity.pdbx_description
1 polymer ?
#
loop_
_entity_poly.entity_id
_entity_poly.type
_entity_poly.pdbx_seq_one_letter_code
_entity_poly.pdbx_strand_id
1 'polypeptide(L)'
;WVQDCIDELHGELEDRGLASNTIVILTSDHGELGGAHQMTGKGATSYREQNNVPLIVAHPAFAGGKRCKAVTTHLDLAPTLIALTNASPETKAAIAQTLPGKDFSPVLAAPEQANVDTVRDGQLYCFNMFASLDGSFLQKASALLAQPGGAAKIKESGLRPDLSKRGAIRSVFDGRYQFTRYFSPKQHNRPTSIDELFALNDVELFDLQNDPDEVDNLAQDPVKNAALLLMMNDKLNRLIDEEVGEDVGQMLPGGVDGGWVATPAVHDL
;
A
#
# COMPACT_ATOMS: atom_id res chain seq x y z
N TRP A 1 20.20 -13.38 -11.30
CA TRP A 1 20.11 -12.19 -12.19
C TRP A 1 19.91 -10.89 -11.43
N VAL A 2 18.89 -10.76 -10.57
CA VAL A 2 18.71 -9.53 -9.78
C VAL A 2 19.90 -9.28 -8.85
N GLN A 3 20.38 -10.32 -8.15
CA GLN A 3 21.57 -10.25 -7.31
C GLN A 3 22.80 -9.82 -8.10
N ASP A 4 23.02 -10.39 -9.30
CA ASP A 4 24.16 -10.06 -10.16
C ASP A 4 24.16 -8.57 -10.54
N CYS A 5 22.98 -8.00 -10.85
CA CYS A 5 22.84 -6.56 -11.14
C CYS A 5 23.14 -5.68 -9.91
N ILE A 6 22.76 -6.11 -8.71
CA ILE A 6 23.06 -5.39 -7.47
C ILE A 6 24.56 -5.43 -7.20
N ASP A 7 25.19 -6.58 -7.37
CA ASP A 7 26.63 -6.78 -7.16
C ASP A 7 27.45 -5.95 -8.17
N GLU A 8 27.00 -5.90 -9.45
CA GLU A 8 27.62 -5.04 -10.47
C GLU A 8 27.51 -3.56 -10.11
N LEU A 9 26.34 -3.09 -9.65
CA LEU A 9 26.16 -1.71 -9.21
C LEU A 9 27.09 -1.36 -8.04
N HIS A 10 27.20 -2.25 -7.05
CA HIS A 10 28.11 -2.04 -5.91
C HIS A 10 29.57 -2.01 -6.35
N GLY A 11 29.99 -2.92 -7.22
CA GLY A 11 31.33 -2.94 -7.79
C GLY A 11 31.67 -1.65 -8.53
N GLU A 12 30.77 -1.13 -9.36
CA GLU A 12 30.96 0.16 -10.06
C GLU A 12 31.11 1.34 -9.08
N LEU A 13 30.36 1.34 -7.97
CA LEU A 13 30.49 2.40 -6.95
C LEU A 13 31.86 2.33 -6.25
N GLU A 14 32.35 1.13 -5.96
CA GLU A 14 33.67 0.92 -5.36
C GLU A 14 34.81 1.30 -6.31
N ASP A 15 34.75 0.83 -7.56
CA ASP A 15 35.77 1.09 -8.59
C ASP A 15 35.91 2.58 -8.92
N ARG A 16 34.81 3.32 -8.82
CA ARG A 16 34.79 4.78 -9.01
C ARG A 16 35.09 5.60 -7.75
N GLY A 17 35.33 4.94 -6.61
CA GLY A 17 35.56 5.60 -5.32
C GLY A 17 34.35 6.36 -4.76
N LEU A 18 33.14 6.02 -5.20
CA LEU A 18 31.89 6.69 -4.81
C LEU A 18 31.21 6.01 -3.61
N ALA A 19 31.52 4.76 -3.32
CA ALA A 19 30.86 3.96 -2.28
C ALA A 19 30.86 4.63 -0.89
N SER A 20 31.95 5.35 -0.53
CA SER A 20 32.06 6.03 0.76
C SER A 20 31.17 7.30 0.89
N ASN A 21 30.57 7.75 -0.20
CA ASN A 21 29.72 8.96 -0.25
C ASN A 21 28.36 8.70 -0.93
N THR A 22 27.94 7.44 -0.99
CA THR A 22 26.68 7.07 -1.63
C THR A 22 25.84 6.23 -0.67
N ILE A 23 24.59 6.61 -0.50
CA ILE A 23 23.57 5.79 0.19
C ILE A 23 22.87 4.95 -0.89
N VAL A 24 22.83 3.65 -0.70
CA VAL A 24 22.12 2.74 -1.61
C VAL A 24 20.86 2.22 -0.91
N ILE A 25 19.70 2.40 -1.54
CA ILE A 25 18.43 1.90 -1.04
C ILE A 25 17.86 0.94 -2.07
N LEU A 26 17.62 -0.30 -1.64
CA LEU A 26 16.94 -1.31 -2.43
C LEU A 26 15.53 -1.50 -1.88
N THR A 27 14.54 -1.32 -2.73
CA THR A 27 13.14 -1.57 -2.42
C THR A 27 12.39 -2.00 -3.69
N SER A 28 11.09 -2.24 -3.59
CA SER A 28 10.20 -2.54 -4.71
C SER A 28 8.94 -1.67 -4.60
N ASP A 29 8.28 -1.40 -5.72
CA ASP A 29 6.99 -0.69 -5.76
C ASP A 29 5.86 -1.52 -5.15
N HIS A 30 5.85 -2.83 -5.35
CA HIS A 30 4.95 -3.84 -4.80
C HIS A 30 5.60 -5.21 -4.85
N GLY A 31 5.02 -6.17 -4.19
CA GLY A 31 5.39 -7.58 -4.30
C GLY A 31 4.62 -8.30 -5.41
N GLU A 32 4.61 -9.61 -5.33
CA GLU A 32 4.01 -10.53 -6.32
C GLU A 32 3.43 -11.73 -5.56
N LEU A 33 2.17 -12.10 -5.88
CA LEU A 33 1.50 -13.21 -5.21
C LEU A 33 2.17 -14.57 -5.51
N GLY A 34 2.74 -14.75 -6.70
CA GLY A 34 3.62 -15.88 -7.02
C GLY A 34 3.03 -17.28 -6.82
N GLY A 35 1.71 -17.41 -6.78
CA GLY A 35 0.98 -18.64 -6.48
C GLY A 35 0.38 -18.68 -5.07
N ALA A 36 0.73 -17.75 -4.17
CA ALA A 36 0.06 -17.62 -2.87
C ALA A 36 -1.44 -17.42 -3.04
N HIS A 37 -2.23 -17.98 -2.15
CA HIS A 37 -3.71 -17.98 -2.23
C HIS A 37 -4.26 -18.48 -3.59
N GLN A 38 -3.50 -19.32 -4.33
CA GLN A 38 -3.80 -19.80 -5.67
C GLN A 38 -3.93 -18.68 -6.72
N MET A 39 -3.30 -17.53 -6.47
CA MET A 39 -3.31 -16.35 -7.34
C MET A 39 -1.90 -16.05 -7.89
N THR A 40 -1.85 -15.41 -9.05
CA THR A 40 -0.62 -14.93 -9.67
C THR A 40 -0.77 -13.45 -10.03
N GLY A 41 0.37 -12.76 -10.16
CA GLY A 41 0.36 -11.34 -10.43
C GLY A 41 0.15 -10.53 -9.16
N LYS A 42 -0.35 -9.35 -9.35
CA LYS A 42 -0.77 -8.39 -8.32
C LYS A 42 -2.22 -7.98 -8.58
N GLY A 43 -2.95 -7.60 -7.57
CA GLY A 43 -4.36 -7.28 -7.75
C GLY A 43 -5.02 -6.59 -6.57
N ALA A 44 -6.34 -6.70 -6.54
CA ALA A 44 -7.19 -6.11 -5.53
C ALA A 44 -7.20 -6.99 -4.26
N THR A 45 -6.04 -7.15 -3.63
CA THR A 45 -5.84 -7.86 -2.36
C THR A 45 -4.90 -7.08 -1.46
N SER A 46 -4.81 -7.45 -0.19
CA SER A 46 -3.88 -6.85 0.76
C SER A 46 -2.91 -7.84 1.38
N TYR A 47 -2.77 -9.03 0.79
CA TYR A 47 -1.87 -10.07 1.30
C TYR A 47 -0.42 -9.62 1.36
N ARG A 48 0.30 -10.18 2.34
CA ARG A 48 1.70 -9.81 2.61
C ARG A 48 2.63 -9.97 1.43
N GLU A 49 2.41 -10.97 0.57
CA GLU A 49 3.25 -11.22 -0.61
C GLU A 49 3.21 -10.05 -1.59
N GLN A 50 2.11 -9.30 -1.62
CA GLN A 50 1.96 -8.10 -2.44
C GLN A 50 2.43 -6.84 -1.72
N ASN A 51 2.20 -6.72 -0.41
CA ASN A 51 2.37 -5.47 0.33
C ASN A 51 3.67 -5.40 1.15
N ASN A 52 4.25 -6.55 1.53
CA ASN A 52 5.50 -6.59 2.28
C ASN A 52 6.70 -6.66 1.33
N VAL A 53 7.18 -5.49 0.91
CA VAL A 53 8.33 -5.35 0.03
C VAL A 53 9.65 -5.21 0.79
N PRO A 54 10.80 -5.57 0.21
CA PRO A 54 12.08 -5.35 0.83
C PRO A 54 12.36 -3.85 1.00
N LEU A 55 13.00 -3.50 2.11
CA LEU A 55 13.63 -2.20 2.31
C LEU A 55 15.02 -2.43 2.89
N ILE A 56 16.05 -2.27 2.06
CA ILE A 56 17.45 -2.45 2.46
C ILE A 56 18.15 -1.11 2.27
N VAL A 57 18.79 -0.63 3.33
CA VAL A 57 19.54 0.64 3.30
C VAL A 57 21.01 0.34 3.61
N ALA A 58 21.88 0.61 2.65
CA ALA A 58 23.32 0.63 2.84
C ALA A 58 23.79 2.09 2.95
N HIS A 59 24.34 2.46 4.11
CA HIS A 59 24.77 3.82 4.41
C HIS A 59 26.24 3.81 4.87
N PRO A 60 27.13 4.63 4.30
CA PRO A 60 28.56 4.57 4.61
C PRO A 60 28.93 4.78 6.09
N ALA A 61 28.10 5.53 6.82
CA ALA A 61 28.35 5.83 8.23
C ALA A 61 27.82 4.77 9.21
N PHE A 62 27.06 3.76 8.76
CA PHE A 62 26.44 2.77 9.64
C PHE A 62 26.91 1.36 9.31
N ALA A 63 27.10 0.54 10.34
CA ALA A 63 27.45 -0.87 10.16
C ALA A 63 26.27 -1.63 9.54
N GLY A 64 26.55 -2.36 8.46
CA GLY A 64 25.57 -3.22 7.78
C GLY A 64 25.30 -4.56 8.50
N GLY A 65 24.52 -5.42 7.83
CA GLY A 65 24.22 -6.78 8.31
C GLY A 65 23.20 -6.82 9.46
N LYS A 66 22.49 -5.75 9.73
CA LYS A 66 21.50 -5.61 10.81
C LYS A 66 20.07 -5.68 10.29
N ARG A 67 19.14 -6.05 11.17
CA ARG A 67 17.71 -6.09 10.89
C ARG A 67 16.95 -5.14 11.79
N CYS A 68 15.95 -4.46 11.22
CA CYS A 68 15.00 -3.60 11.92
C CYS A 68 13.60 -4.20 11.80
N LYS A 69 12.84 -4.18 12.90
CA LYS A 69 11.44 -4.64 12.92
C LYS A 69 10.41 -3.50 12.92
N ALA A 70 10.88 -2.25 12.89
CA ALA A 70 9.99 -1.09 12.87
C ALA A 70 9.16 -1.08 11.58
N VAL A 71 7.86 -0.84 11.72
CA VAL A 71 6.95 -0.67 10.57
C VAL A 71 7.29 0.62 9.85
N THR A 72 7.43 0.53 8.53
CA THR A 72 7.67 1.66 7.62
C THR A 72 6.79 1.54 6.38
N THR A 73 6.64 2.62 5.62
CA THR A 73 5.96 2.63 4.32
C THR A 73 6.79 3.39 3.29
N HIS A 74 6.40 3.30 2.01
CA HIS A 74 7.02 4.09 0.94
C HIS A 74 6.93 5.60 1.18
N LEU A 75 5.90 6.08 1.90
CA LEU A 75 5.77 7.48 2.28
C LEU A 75 6.97 7.98 3.10
N ASP A 76 7.59 7.09 3.87
CA ASP A 76 8.69 7.42 4.79
C ASP A 76 10.03 7.59 4.08
N LEU A 77 10.15 7.15 2.82
CA LEU A 77 11.41 7.27 2.06
C LEU A 77 11.79 8.72 1.81
N ALA A 78 10.86 9.55 1.34
CA ALA A 78 11.15 10.94 1.00
C ALA A 78 11.61 11.77 2.22
N PRO A 79 10.90 11.81 3.36
CA PRO A 79 11.36 12.53 4.55
C PRO A 79 12.68 11.98 5.08
N THR A 80 12.91 10.67 5.03
CA THR A 80 14.17 10.05 5.46
C THR A 80 15.34 10.48 4.57
N LEU A 81 15.17 10.46 3.23
CA LEU A 81 16.20 10.94 2.31
C LEU A 81 16.53 12.39 2.55
N ILE A 82 15.53 13.24 2.77
CA ILE A 82 15.73 14.67 3.09
C ILE A 82 16.51 14.80 4.40
N ALA A 83 16.19 14.05 5.43
CA ALA A 83 16.89 14.05 6.70
C ALA A 83 18.37 13.70 6.56
N LEU A 84 18.71 12.77 5.65
CA LEU A 84 20.06 12.31 5.37
C LEU A 84 20.89 13.27 4.48
N THR A 85 20.29 14.30 3.88
CA THR A 85 21.02 15.31 3.08
C THR A 85 21.82 16.27 3.97
N ASN A 86 22.70 17.05 3.34
CA ASN A 86 23.42 18.16 3.99
C ASN A 86 22.66 19.50 3.93
N ALA A 87 21.36 19.51 3.61
CA ALA A 87 20.53 20.72 3.61
C ALA A 87 20.42 21.33 5.02
N SER A 88 20.14 22.64 5.09
CA SER A 88 19.95 23.30 6.40
C SER A 88 18.74 22.74 7.13
N PRO A 89 18.73 22.79 8.49
CA PRO A 89 17.59 22.35 9.28
C PRO A 89 16.26 23.01 8.87
N GLU A 90 16.31 24.29 8.51
CA GLU A 90 15.14 25.07 8.08
C GLU A 90 14.59 24.54 6.75
N THR A 91 15.48 24.24 5.79
CA THR A 91 15.10 23.67 4.48
C THR A 91 14.48 22.27 4.67
N LYS A 92 15.12 21.42 5.49
CA LYS A 92 14.59 20.08 5.80
C LYS A 92 13.20 20.15 6.43
N ALA A 93 13.02 21.02 7.42
CA ALA A 93 11.75 21.20 8.09
C ALA A 93 10.66 21.72 7.14
N ALA A 94 10.97 22.70 6.30
CA ALA A 94 10.02 23.25 5.34
C ALA A 94 9.52 22.21 4.32
N ILE A 95 10.41 21.33 3.85
CA ILE A 95 10.01 20.26 2.92
C ILE A 95 9.26 19.15 3.66
N ALA A 96 9.74 18.72 4.83
CA ALA A 96 9.13 17.65 5.60
C ALA A 96 7.66 17.95 6.01
N GLN A 97 7.33 19.24 6.27
CA GLN A 97 5.96 19.65 6.59
C GLN A 97 4.94 19.37 5.47
N THR A 98 5.38 19.20 4.24
CA THR A 98 4.50 18.93 3.09
C THR A 98 4.32 17.43 2.82
N LEU A 99 5.01 16.56 3.56
CA LEU A 99 5.06 15.13 3.32
C LEU A 99 4.29 14.36 4.41
N PRO A 100 3.42 13.41 4.06
CA PRO A 100 2.68 12.58 5.04
C PRO A 100 3.55 11.50 5.69
N GLY A 101 4.74 11.21 5.15
CA GLY A 101 5.64 10.19 5.65
C GLY A 101 6.43 10.63 6.89
N LYS A 102 7.04 9.66 7.56
CA LYS A 102 7.85 9.83 8.77
C LYS A 102 9.32 9.55 8.48
N ASP A 103 10.22 10.34 9.07
CA ASP A 103 11.65 10.13 8.98
C ASP A 103 12.09 8.94 9.84
N PHE A 104 12.63 7.89 9.22
CA PHE A 104 13.23 6.75 9.91
C PHE A 104 14.76 6.79 9.99
N SER A 105 15.40 7.87 9.56
CA SER A 105 16.87 7.99 9.66
C SER A 105 17.42 7.76 11.08
N PRO A 106 16.71 8.11 12.18
CA PRO A 106 17.21 7.85 13.53
C PRO A 106 17.40 6.37 13.86
N VAL A 107 16.64 5.45 13.23
CA VAL A 107 16.77 4.01 13.50
C VAL A 107 17.96 3.36 12.76
N LEU A 108 18.53 4.02 11.76
CA LEU A 108 19.62 3.44 10.94
C LEU A 108 20.90 3.19 11.75
N ALA A 109 21.16 3.97 12.80
CA ALA A 109 22.33 3.80 13.65
C ALA A 109 22.24 2.55 14.56
N ALA A 110 21.02 2.21 15.02
CA ALA A 110 20.77 1.10 15.96
C ALA A 110 19.46 0.37 15.63
N PRO A 111 19.30 -0.21 14.42
CA PRO A 111 18.03 -0.74 13.92
C PRO A 111 17.49 -1.90 14.76
N GLU A 112 18.36 -2.69 15.40
CA GLU A 112 17.96 -3.83 16.25
C GLU A 112 17.32 -3.39 17.58
N GLN A 113 17.52 -2.13 18.00
CA GLN A 113 16.94 -1.56 19.22
C GLN A 113 15.55 -0.95 18.98
N ALA A 114 15.17 -0.75 17.73
CA ALA A 114 13.87 -0.19 17.39
C ALA A 114 12.75 -1.17 17.77
N ASN A 115 11.69 -0.67 18.38
CA ASN A 115 10.43 -1.39 18.55
C ASN A 115 9.65 -1.41 17.24
N VAL A 116 8.62 -2.24 17.17
CA VAL A 116 7.77 -2.39 15.97
C VAL A 116 7.09 -1.06 15.59
N ASP A 117 6.75 -0.25 16.57
CA ASP A 117 6.06 1.04 16.46
C ASP A 117 6.99 2.27 16.53
N THR A 118 8.32 2.07 16.50
CA THR A 118 9.29 3.18 16.66
C THR A 118 9.12 4.26 15.58
N VAL A 119 8.80 3.89 14.35
CA VAL A 119 8.58 4.84 13.24
C VAL A 119 7.09 5.14 13.12
N ARG A 120 6.26 4.11 13.07
CA ARG A 120 4.80 4.21 12.97
C ARG A 120 4.13 3.01 13.61
N ASP A 121 2.95 3.21 14.14
CA ASP A 121 2.16 2.17 14.81
C ASP A 121 1.25 1.39 13.85
N GLY A 122 1.34 1.68 12.56
CA GLY A 122 0.64 0.96 11.49
C GLY A 122 1.01 1.49 10.11
N GLN A 123 0.94 0.61 9.13
CA GLN A 123 1.12 0.91 7.71
C GLN A 123 -0.24 0.92 7.04
N LEU A 124 -0.62 2.01 6.40
CA LEU A 124 -1.84 2.12 5.61
C LEU A 124 -1.59 1.63 4.18
N TYR A 125 -2.53 0.83 3.66
CA TYR A 125 -2.60 0.46 2.25
C TYR A 125 -3.96 0.85 1.68
N CYS A 126 -3.93 1.56 0.55
CA CYS A 126 -5.11 2.01 -0.19
C CYS A 126 -5.05 1.49 -1.62
N PHE A 127 -6.15 0.87 -2.09
CA PHE A 127 -6.24 0.40 -3.45
C PHE A 127 -7.63 0.69 -4.01
N ASN A 128 -7.70 1.36 -5.18
CA ASN A 128 -8.93 1.81 -5.82
C ASN A 128 -8.95 1.46 -7.31
N MET A 129 -8.60 0.23 -7.69
CA MET A 129 -8.55 -0.15 -9.11
C MET A 129 -9.93 -0.53 -9.64
N PHE A 130 -10.68 0.46 -10.04
CA PHE A 130 -12.10 0.35 -10.44
C PHE A 130 -12.34 -0.67 -11.55
N ALA A 131 -11.45 -0.81 -12.52
CA ALA A 131 -11.57 -1.78 -13.59
C ALA A 131 -11.51 -3.23 -13.10
N SER A 132 -10.80 -3.51 -12.00
CA SER A 132 -10.63 -4.86 -11.45
C SER A 132 -11.81 -5.33 -10.60
N LEU A 133 -12.74 -4.42 -10.23
CA LEU A 133 -13.87 -4.73 -9.34
C LEU A 133 -14.90 -5.63 -9.98
N ASP A 134 -15.02 -5.60 -11.30
CA ASP A 134 -16.06 -6.29 -12.04
C ASP A 134 -15.46 -7.22 -13.10
N GLY A 135 -15.35 -8.52 -12.76
CA GLY A 135 -14.85 -9.54 -13.68
C GLY A 135 -15.64 -9.62 -14.99
N SER A 136 -16.95 -9.37 -14.96
CA SER A 136 -17.78 -9.32 -16.17
C SER A 136 -17.46 -8.14 -17.07
N PHE A 137 -17.17 -6.99 -16.44
CA PHE A 137 -16.68 -5.81 -17.17
C PHE A 137 -15.32 -6.09 -17.79
N LEU A 138 -14.36 -6.62 -17.01
CA LEU A 138 -13.02 -6.96 -17.49
C LEU A 138 -13.06 -7.92 -18.67
N GLN A 139 -13.86 -8.99 -18.58
CA GLN A 139 -13.99 -9.98 -19.67
C GLN A 139 -14.50 -9.33 -20.97
N LYS A 140 -15.56 -8.52 -20.86
CA LYS A 140 -16.13 -7.82 -22.02
C LYS A 140 -15.18 -6.77 -22.59
N ALA A 141 -14.55 -5.98 -21.71
CA ALA A 141 -13.59 -4.95 -22.10
C ALA A 141 -12.37 -5.57 -22.82
N SER A 142 -11.81 -6.65 -22.26
CA SER A 142 -10.69 -7.38 -22.87
C SER A 142 -11.04 -7.96 -24.25
N ALA A 143 -12.25 -8.51 -24.40
CA ALA A 143 -12.73 -9.02 -25.68
C ALA A 143 -12.88 -7.90 -26.74
N LEU A 144 -13.25 -6.69 -26.33
CA LEU A 144 -13.30 -5.54 -27.23
C LEU A 144 -11.90 -5.01 -27.54
N LEU A 145 -11.01 -4.91 -26.53
CA LEU A 145 -9.62 -4.45 -26.72
C LEU A 145 -8.84 -5.33 -27.70
N ALA A 146 -9.10 -6.63 -27.73
CA ALA A 146 -8.46 -7.56 -28.66
C ALA A 146 -8.87 -7.33 -30.15
N GLN A 147 -9.85 -6.48 -30.41
CA GLN A 147 -10.32 -6.18 -31.77
C GLN A 147 -9.67 -4.89 -32.31
N PRO A 148 -9.53 -4.72 -33.64
CA PRO A 148 -9.10 -3.45 -34.23
C PRO A 148 -10.00 -2.31 -33.76
N GLY A 149 -9.41 -1.22 -33.28
CA GLY A 149 -10.15 -0.07 -32.72
C GLY A 149 -10.81 -0.33 -31.38
N GLY A 150 -10.32 -1.32 -30.60
CA GLY A 150 -10.95 -1.79 -29.35
C GLY A 150 -11.24 -0.71 -28.32
N ALA A 151 -10.35 0.26 -28.13
CA ALA A 151 -10.57 1.37 -27.19
C ALA A 151 -11.79 2.21 -27.59
N ALA A 152 -11.95 2.52 -28.88
CA ALA A 152 -13.12 3.24 -29.38
C ALA A 152 -14.40 2.42 -29.20
N LYS A 153 -14.34 1.10 -29.47
CA LYS A 153 -15.47 0.18 -29.29
C LYS A 153 -15.94 0.09 -27.83
N ILE A 154 -15.02 0.10 -26.84
CA ILE A 154 -15.41 0.16 -25.44
C ILE A 154 -16.20 1.43 -25.16
N LYS A 155 -15.70 2.57 -25.63
CA LYS A 155 -16.38 3.86 -25.45
C LYS A 155 -17.76 3.87 -26.08
N GLU A 156 -17.89 3.39 -27.33
CA GLU A 156 -19.14 3.33 -28.08
C GLU A 156 -20.14 2.32 -27.50
N SER A 157 -19.66 1.21 -26.92
CA SER A 157 -20.52 0.19 -26.32
C SER A 157 -21.27 0.65 -25.08
N GLY A 158 -20.83 1.74 -24.46
CA GLY A 158 -21.38 2.20 -23.18
C GLY A 158 -21.03 1.29 -22.01
N LEU A 159 -20.11 0.34 -22.19
CA LEU A 159 -19.69 -0.59 -21.15
C LEU A 159 -19.15 0.16 -19.91
N ARG A 160 -19.61 -0.20 -18.73
CA ARG A 160 -19.23 0.41 -17.46
C ARG A 160 -19.01 -0.69 -16.42
N PRO A 161 -18.02 -0.54 -15.51
CA PRO A 161 -17.89 -1.41 -14.35
C PRO A 161 -19.04 -1.15 -13.37
N ASP A 162 -19.45 -2.21 -12.68
CA ASP A 162 -20.41 -2.11 -11.58
C ASP A 162 -19.69 -1.64 -10.31
N LEU A 163 -19.74 -0.36 -10.03
CA LEU A 163 -19.12 0.27 -8.87
C LEU A 163 -19.84 -0.01 -7.54
N SER A 164 -20.95 -0.75 -7.54
CA SER A 164 -21.60 -1.21 -6.31
C SER A 164 -20.89 -2.41 -5.70
N LYS A 165 -20.02 -3.09 -6.47
CA LYS A 165 -19.22 -4.21 -5.98
C LYS A 165 -18.14 -3.74 -5.00
N ARG A 166 -17.87 -4.59 -4.00
CA ARG A 166 -16.87 -4.34 -2.95
C ARG A 166 -15.46 -4.67 -3.42
N GLY A 167 -14.69 -3.68 -3.81
CA GLY A 167 -13.34 -3.91 -4.35
C GLY A 167 -12.41 -2.71 -4.16
N ALA A 168 -12.88 -1.62 -3.57
CA ALA A 168 -12.00 -0.63 -2.98
C ALA A 168 -11.45 -1.18 -1.67
N ILE A 169 -10.16 -0.99 -1.40
CA ILE A 169 -9.46 -1.57 -0.27
C ILE A 169 -8.89 -0.46 0.62
N ARG A 170 -9.08 -0.60 1.92
CA ARG A 170 -8.32 0.07 2.96
C ARG A 170 -7.84 -0.98 3.93
N SER A 171 -6.54 -1.02 4.15
CA SER A 171 -5.91 -2.02 4.99
C SER A 171 -4.87 -1.40 5.91
N VAL A 172 -4.66 -2.01 7.08
CA VAL A 172 -3.62 -1.64 8.02
C VAL A 172 -2.87 -2.87 8.51
N PHE A 173 -1.53 -2.77 8.51
CA PHE A 173 -0.63 -3.70 9.18
C PHE A 173 0.05 -3.00 10.35
N ASP A 174 0.00 -3.58 11.55
CA ASP A 174 0.55 -2.97 12.76
C ASP A 174 1.84 -3.63 13.28
N GLY A 175 2.43 -4.49 12.46
CA GLY A 175 3.59 -5.28 12.83
C GLY A 175 3.26 -6.70 13.29
N ARG A 176 1.98 -6.99 13.54
CA ARG A 176 1.46 -8.32 13.85
C ARG A 176 0.17 -8.64 13.11
N TYR A 177 -0.81 -7.75 13.17
CA TYR A 177 -2.13 -7.97 12.58
C TYR A 177 -2.24 -7.26 11.24
N GLN A 178 -2.77 -7.97 10.24
CA GLN A 178 -3.21 -7.43 8.97
C GLN A 178 -4.74 -7.34 8.99
N PHE A 179 -5.28 -6.13 8.90
CA PHE A 179 -6.73 -5.87 8.89
C PHE A 179 -7.11 -5.16 7.60
N THR A 180 -8.15 -5.66 6.93
CA THR A 180 -8.56 -5.16 5.63
C THR A 180 -10.07 -5.02 5.54
N ARG A 181 -10.51 -3.90 4.96
CA ARG A 181 -11.89 -3.65 4.53
C ARG A 181 -11.94 -3.59 3.02
N TYR A 182 -12.86 -4.35 2.43
CA TYR A 182 -13.26 -4.29 1.03
C TYR A 182 -14.65 -3.68 0.95
N PHE A 183 -14.82 -2.60 0.21
CA PHE A 183 -16.08 -1.87 0.15
C PHE A 183 -16.36 -1.35 -1.26
N SER A 184 -17.62 -0.97 -1.52
CA SER A 184 -18.00 -0.30 -2.76
C SER A 184 -17.34 1.07 -2.84
N PRO A 185 -16.67 1.44 -3.95
CA PRO A 185 -16.08 2.77 -4.10
C PRO A 185 -17.13 3.92 -4.02
N LYS A 186 -18.43 3.60 -4.09
CA LYS A 186 -19.52 4.54 -3.85
C LYS A 186 -19.95 4.65 -2.38
N GLN A 187 -19.38 3.80 -1.51
CA GLN A 187 -19.80 3.66 -0.12
C GLN A 187 -18.60 3.71 0.82
N HIS A 188 -17.75 4.76 0.63
CA HIS A 188 -16.70 5.04 1.60
C HIS A 188 -17.31 5.21 2.99
N ASN A 189 -16.69 4.62 4.00
CA ASN A 189 -17.28 4.55 5.33
C ASN A 189 -16.21 4.57 6.43
N ARG A 190 -16.63 4.97 7.63
CA ARG A 190 -15.84 5.01 8.87
C ARG A 190 -16.61 4.29 9.97
N PRO A 191 -16.74 2.95 9.91
CA PRO A 191 -17.50 2.21 10.91
C PRO A 191 -16.89 2.35 12.30
N THR A 192 -17.73 2.37 13.33
CA THR A 192 -17.36 2.49 14.74
C THR A 192 -17.91 1.34 15.60
N SER A 193 -18.72 0.49 15.00
CA SER A 193 -19.27 -0.71 15.63
C SER A 193 -19.12 -1.93 14.74
N ILE A 194 -19.27 -3.12 15.30
CA ILE A 194 -19.22 -4.40 14.54
C ILE A 194 -20.32 -4.42 13.47
N ASP A 195 -21.53 -4.01 13.83
CA ASP A 195 -22.67 -4.00 12.90
C ASP A 195 -22.41 -3.06 11.71
N GLU A 196 -21.92 -1.86 11.95
CA GLU A 196 -21.52 -0.91 10.89
C GLU A 196 -20.38 -1.47 10.02
N LEU A 197 -19.38 -2.10 10.66
CA LEU A 197 -18.23 -2.66 9.98
C LEU A 197 -18.67 -3.70 8.94
N PHE A 198 -19.51 -4.63 9.31
CA PHE A 198 -19.95 -5.69 8.40
C PHE A 198 -21.11 -5.29 7.47
N ALA A 199 -21.82 -4.20 7.75
CA ALA A 199 -22.92 -3.74 6.90
C ALA A 199 -22.41 -3.33 5.49
N LEU A 200 -21.29 -2.62 5.41
CA LEU A 200 -20.79 -2.06 4.16
C LEU A 200 -19.48 -2.67 3.67
N ASN A 201 -18.83 -3.52 4.47
CA ASN A 201 -17.52 -4.07 4.13
C ASN A 201 -17.53 -5.61 4.16
N ASP A 202 -16.72 -6.21 3.30
CA ASP A 202 -16.14 -7.53 3.53
C ASP A 202 -14.84 -7.31 4.30
N VAL A 203 -14.58 -8.18 5.29
CA VAL A 203 -13.51 -7.93 6.27
C VAL A 203 -12.58 -9.12 6.35
N GLU A 204 -11.29 -8.82 6.37
CA GLU A 204 -10.23 -9.78 6.68
C GLU A 204 -9.42 -9.30 7.88
N LEU A 205 -9.03 -10.23 8.73
CA LEU A 205 -8.14 -10.01 9.86
C LEU A 205 -7.27 -11.24 10.07
N PHE A 206 -5.96 -11.08 9.94
CA PHE A 206 -4.98 -12.14 10.10
C PHE A 206 -3.98 -11.81 11.21
N ASP A 207 -3.56 -12.82 11.99
CA ASP A 207 -2.46 -12.73 12.97
C ASP A 207 -1.19 -13.29 12.36
N LEU A 208 -0.39 -12.45 11.69
CA LEU A 208 0.80 -12.87 10.95
C LEU A 208 1.91 -13.49 11.82
N GLN A 209 1.81 -13.38 13.14
CA GLN A 209 2.71 -14.07 14.05
C GLN A 209 2.37 -15.57 14.15
N ASN A 210 1.08 -15.92 14.12
CA ASN A 210 0.60 -17.30 14.28
C ASN A 210 0.12 -17.90 12.96
N ASP A 211 -0.25 -17.07 12.01
CA ASP A 211 -0.75 -17.41 10.67
C ASP A 211 -0.02 -16.54 9.61
N PRO A 212 1.27 -16.82 9.36
CA PRO A 212 2.07 -16.02 8.42
C PRO A 212 1.63 -16.16 6.95
N ASP A 213 0.81 -17.18 6.64
CA ASP A 213 0.30 -17.46 5.30
C ASP A 213 -1.12 -16.91 5.08
N GLU A 214 -1.68 -16.16 6.05
CA GLU A 214 -2.97 -15.47 5.97
C GLU A 214 -4.13 -16.40 5.54
N VAL A 215 -4.22 -17.60 6.16
CA VAL A 215 -5.21 -18.64 5.84
C VAL A 215 -6.41 -18.55 6.76
N ASP A 216 -6.20 -18.23 8.04
CA ASP A 216 -7.21 -18.22 9.09
C ASP A 216 -7.77 -16.81 9.30
N ASN A 217 -8.79 -16.43 8.52
CA ASN A 217 -9.45 -15.13 8.68
C ASN A 217 -10.23 -15.03 9.99
N LEU A 218 -9.69 -14.33 10.98
CA LEU A 218 -10.31 -14.11 12.30
C LEU A 218 -11.62 -13.32 12.23
N ALA A 219 -11.87 -12.57 11.15
CA ALA A 219 -13.12 -11.83 10.97
C ALA A 219 -14.33 -12.76 10.68
N GLN A 220 -14.12 -14.04 10.42
CA GLN A 220 -15.21 -15.02 10.29
C GLN A 220 -15.94 -15.33 11.60
N ASP A 221 -15.31 -15.03 12.76
CA ASP A 221 -15.98 -15.08 14.07
C ASP A 221 -15.96 -13.68 14.71
N PRO A 222 -16.85 -12.77 14.26
CA PRO A 222 -16.86 -11.40 14.73
C PRO A 222 -17.27 -11.25 16.20
N VAL A 223 -17.98 -12.23 16.77
CA VAL A 223 -18.34 -12.20 18.19
C VAL A 223 -17.12 -12.48 19.06
N LYS A 224 -16.36 -13.51 18.74
CA LYS A 224 -15.14 -13.89 19.46
C LYS A 224 -14.05 -12.80 19.33
N ASN A 225 -13.92 -12.22 18.15
CA ASN A 225 -12.83 -11.31 17.83
C ASN A 225 -13.25 -9.80 17.83
N ALA A 226 -14.44 -9.48 18.40
CA ALA A 226 -15.01 -8.13 18.34
C ALA A 226 -14.04 -7.03 18.82
N ALA A 227 -13.39 -7.23 19.95
CA ALA A 227 -12.46 -6.25 20.52
C ALA A 227 -11.24 -5.99 19.59
N LEU A 228 -10.68 -7.05 19.02
CA LEU A 228 -9.54 -6.96 18.10
C LEU A 228 -9.96 -6.30 16.77
N LEU A 229 -11.11 -6.69 16.22
CA LEU A 229 -11.67 -6.09 15.00
C LEU A 229 -11.88 -4.59 15.16
N LEU A 230 -12.49 -4.15 16.27
CA LEU A 230 -12.71 -2.73 16.53
C LEU A 230 -11.39 -1.97 16.75
N MET A 231 -10.45 -2.55 17.49
CA MET A 231 -9.13 -1.94 17.70
C MET A 231 -8.39 -1.69 16.37
N MET A 232 -8.38 -2.70 15.47
CA MET A 232 -7.72 -2.57 14.18
C MET A 232 -8.47 -1.64 13.23
N ASN A 233 -9.81 -1.65 13.29
CA ASN A 233 -10.64 -0.74 12.54
C ASN A 233 -10.46 0.73 12.96
N ASP A 234 -10.35 1.00 14.27
CA ASP A 234 -10.08 2.35 14.79
C ASP A 234 -8.70 2.83 14.36
N LYS A 235 -7.70 1.94 14.42
CA LYS A 235 -6.35 2.23 13.90
C LYS A 235 -6.40 2.57 12.41
N LEU A 236 -7.12 1.79 11.61
CA LEU A 236 -7.29 2.05 10.18
C LEU A 236 -7.99 3.39 9.93
N ASN A 237 -9.09 3.68 10.64
CA ASN A 237 -9.80 4.96 10.51
C ASN A 237 -8.89 6.15 10.80
N ARG A 238 -8.12 6.09 11.89
CA ARG A 238 -7.15 7.13 12.26
C ARG A 238 -6.08 7.33 11.20
N LEU A 239 -5.48 6.25 10.68
CA LEU A 239 -4.46 6.36 9.64
C LEU A 239 -5.01 6.93 8.33
N ILE A 240 -6.26 6.61 7.97
CA ILE A 240 -6.90 7.24 6.82
C ILE A 240 -7.06 8.75 7.06
N ASP A 241 -7.49 9.18 8.25
CA ASP A 241 -7.65 10.59 8.59
C ASP A 241 -6.30 11.34 8.56
N GLU A 242 -5.22 10.70 9.01
CA GLU A 242 -3.87 11.27 9.05
C GLU A 242 -3.18 11.34 7.68
N GLU A 243 -3.31 10.29 6.85
CA GLU A 243 -2.49 10.13 5.62
C GLU A 243 -3.28 10.41 4.33
N VAL A 244 -4.60 10.27 4.35
CA VAL A 244 -5.49 10.51 3.18
C VAL A 244 -6.34 11.74 3.39
N GLY A 245 -6.81 11.97 4.62
CA GLY A 245 -7.77 13.01 4.97
C GLY A 245 -9.18 12.63 4.55
N GLU A 246 -9.85 13.46 3.77
CA GLU A 246 -11.19 13.19 3.27
C GLU A 246 -11.17 12.03 2.26
N ASP A 247 -11.81 10.91 2.61
CA ASP A 247 -11.89 9.68 1.81
C ASP A 247 -13.36 9.34 1.56
N VAL A 248 -13.95 10.04 0.58
CA VAL A 248 -15.39 9.99 0.25
C VAL A 248 -15.67 9.55 -1.20
N GLY A 249 -14.65 9.01 -1.88
CA GLY A 249 -14.77 8.59 -3.28
C GLY A 249 -14.51 9.72 -4.29
N GLN A 250 -13.84 10.79 -3.87
CA GLN A 250 -13.42 11.89 -4.74
C GLN A 250 -12.52 11.45 -5.91
N MET A 251 -11.87 10.29 -5.79
CA MET A 251 -11.06 9.68 -6.84
C MET A 251 -11.88 8.98 -7.94
N LEU A 252 -13.19 8.86 -7.77
CA LEU A 252 -14.05 8.28 -8.80
C LEU A 252 -14.08 9.20 -10.04
N PRO A 253 -13.91 8.65 -11.26
CA PRO A 253 -14.07 9.41 -12.48
C PRO A 253 -15.47 10.05 -12.53
N GLY A 254 -15.53 11.38 -12.55
CA GLY A 254 -16.78 12.14 -12.44
C GLY A 254 -17.24 12.42 -11.01
N GLY A 255 -16.41 12.11 -9.99
CA GLY A 255 -16.73 12.26 -8.57
C GLY A 255 -17.75 11.24 -8.06
N VAL A 256 -18.15 11.39 -6.79
CA VAL A 256 -19.05 10.45 -6.09
C VAL A 256 -20.41 10.33 -6.79
N ASP A 257 -20.95 11.44 -7.29
CA ASP A 257 -22.28 11.51 -7.91
C ASP A 257 -22.28 11.17 -9.40
N GLY A 258 -21.14 11.35 -10.09
CA GLY A 258 -21.05 11.21 -11.54
C GLY A 258 -20.95 9.78 -12.06
N GLY A 259 -20.59 8.84 -11.20
CA GLY A 259 -20.28 7.48 -11.63
C GLY A 259 -19.08 7.44 -12.58
N TRP A 260 -18.75 6.27 -13.07
CA TRP A 260 -17.66 6.09 -14.05
C TRP A 260 -18.00 6.82 -15.36
N VAL A 261 -17.28 7.89 -15.66
CA VAL A 261 -17.34 8.58 -16.97
C VAL A 261 -15.94 8.49 -17.59
N ALA A 262 -15.76 7.61 -18.59
CA ALA A 262 -14.54 7.60 -19.41
C ALA A 262 -14.57 8.81 -20.34
N THR A 263 -14.09 9.97 -19.87
CA THR A 263 -13.83 11.13 -20.72
C THR A 263 -12.35 11.17 -21.15
N PRO A 264 -12.01 11.82 -22.27
CA PRO A 264 -10.60 11.99 -22.65
C PRO A 264 -9.72 12.59 -21.54
N ALA A 265 -10.26 13.48 -20.72
CA ALA A 265 -9.55 14.10 -19.61
C ALA A 265 -9.17 13.10 -18.47
N VAL A 266 -9.81 11.94 -18.39
CA VAL A 266 -9.47 10.87 -17.44
C VAL A 266 -8.31 9.98 -17.94
N HIS A 267 -7.98 10.06 -19.23
CA HIS A 267 -6.88 9.29 -19.85
C HIS A 267 -5.56 10.07 -19.89
N ASP A 268 -5.57 11.35 -19.51
CA ASP A 268 -4.38 12.21 -19.48
C ASP A 268 -3.73 12.30 -18.07
N LEU A 269 -4.07 11.35 -17.16
CA LEU A 269 -3.46 11.21 -15.83
C LEU A 269 -2.42 10.11 -15.85
#